data_c6dfdb315d5668705a2d2a523abee273
#
_entry.id   c6dfdb315d5668705a2d2a523abee273
#
_cell.length_a   1.000
_cell.length_b   1.000
_cell.length_c   1.000
_cell.angle_alpha   90.00
_cell.angle_beta   90.00
_cell.angle_gamma   90.00
#
_symmetry.space_group_name_H-M   'P 1'
#
loop_
_entity.id
_entity.type
_entity.pdbx_description
1 polymer ?
#
loop_
_entity_poly.entity_id
_entity_poly.type
_entity_poly.pdbx_seq_one_letter_code
_entity_poly.pdbx_strand_id
1 'polypeptide(L)'
;IMAYSPCINHGIKAGMGKSQEETRLAVASGYWPLYRYNPALKAEGKNPFILDSKAPDGTLREFLRGEVRYAALEKTFPEEAKRLHDRLEQEILEHYEHLKRLADPMSICEEAQDKELPVGKTA
;
A
#
# COMPACT_ATOMS: atom_id res chain seq x y z
N ILE A 1 -9.03 -9.91 7.87
CA ILE A 1 -7.59 -9.90 7.54
C ILE A 1 -7.47 -10.06 6.02
N MET A 2 -6.74 -9.16 5.39
CA MET A 2 -6.31 -9.28 3.99
C MET A 2 -4.82 -9.60 3.97
N ALA A 3 -4.42 -10.56 3.13
CA ALA A 3 -3.04 -11.00 3.06
C ALA A 3 -2.61 -11.15 1.59
N TYR A 4 -1.38 -10.72 1.30
CA TYR A 4 -0.74 -10.99 0.02
C TYR A 4 -0.07 -12.37 0.04
N SER A 5 -0.23 -13.10 -1.04
CA SER A 5 0.46 -14.37 -1.25
C SER A 5 0.87 -14.50 -2.72
N PRO A 6 2.11 -14.89 -3.03
CA PRO A 6 2.50 -15.24 -4.40
C PRO A 6 1.64 -16.38 -4.95
N CYS A 7 1.30 -16.29 -6.24
CA CYS A 7 0.42 -17.26 -6.88
C CYS A 7 1.23 -18.45 -7.43
N ILE A 8 0.86 -19.67 -7.04
CA ILE A 8 1.50 -20.89 -7.54
C ILE A 8 1.35 -21.06 -9.07
N ASN A 9 0.22 -20.60 -9.62
CA ASN A 9 -0.05 -20.70 -11.07
C ASN A 9 0.83 -19.74 -11.89
N HIS A 10 1.03 -18.51 -11.42
CA HIS A 10 1.93 -17.54 -12.05
C HIS A 10 3.40 -17.84 -11.76
N GLY A 11 3.68 -18.29 -10.54
CA GLY A 11 5.01 -18.65 -10.09
C GLY A 11 5.92 -17.49 -9.74
N ILE A 12 6.98 -17.84 -9.00
CA ILE A 12 8.10 -16.98 -8.68
C ILE A 12 9.31 -17.46 -9.48
N LYS A 13 10.08 -16.57 -10.07
CA LYS A 13 11.26 -16.91 -10.88
C LYS A 13 12.29 -17.75 -10.11
N ALA A 14 12.47 -17.48 -8.82
CA ALA A 14 13.35 -18.20 -7.92
C ALA A 14 12.75 -19.53 -7.39
N GLY A 15 11.51 -19.87 -7.79
CA GLY A 15 10.75 -21.03 -7.31
C GLY A 15 9.92 -20.75 -6.07
N MET A 16 8.83 -21.53 -5.89
CA MET A 16 7.84 -21.31 -4.80
C MET A 16 8.42 -21.52 -3.41
N GLY A 17 9.56 -22.18 -3.25
CA GLY A 17 10.29 -22.26 -1.98
C GLY A 17 10.82 -20.92 -1.48
N LYS A 18 10.81 -19.88 -2.33
CA LYS A 18 11.18 -18.49 -2.00
C LYS A 18 9.96 -17.57 -1.79
N SER A 19 8.76 -18.13 -1.63
CA SER A 19 7.53 -17.32 -1.47
C SER A 19 7.57 -16.36 -0.28
N GLN A 20 8.19 -16.74 0.83
CA GLN A 20 8.34 -15.85 2.00
C GLN A 20 9.26 -14.67 1.70
N GLU A 21 10.34 -14.90 0.96
CA GLU A 21 11.26 -13.83 0.54
C GLU A 21 10.57 -12.87 -0.44
N GLU A 22 9.81 -13.38 -1.39
CA GLU A 22 9.02 -12.59 -2.32
C GLU A 22 7.96 -11.75 -1.60
N THR A 23 7.28 -12.33 -0.60
CA THR A 23 6.33 -11.61 0.24
C THR A 23 7.02 -10.49 1.05
N ARG A 24 8.23 -10.75 1.56
CA ARG A 24 9.05 -9.73 2.25
C ARG A 24 9.40 -8.57 1.31
N LEU A 25 9.79 -8.88 0.07
CA LEU A 25 10.08 -7.86 -0.95
C LEU A 25 8.83 -7.07 -1.32
N ALA A 26 7.66 -7.71 -1.43
CA ALA A 26 6.39 -7.02 -1.66
C ALA A 26 6.11 -5.95 -0.59
N VAL A 27 6.40 -6.26 0.68
CA VAL A 27 6.23 -5.29 1.78
C VAL A 27 7.31 -4.21 1.74
N ALA A 28 8.57 -4.57 1.59
CA ALA A 28 9.71 -3.65 1.60
C ALA A 28 9.65 -2.64 0.44
N SER A 29 9.22 -3.09 -0.73
CA SER A 29 9.04 -2.25 -1.92
C SER A 29 7.83 -1.32 -1.87
N GLY A 30 6.93 -1.47 -0.87
CA GLY A 30 5.68 -0.73 -0.78
C GLY A 30 4.56 -1.26 -1.68
N TYR A 31 4.80 -2.34 -2.42
CA TYR A 31 3.76 -2.99 -3.24
C TYR A 31 2.59 -3.48 -2.38
N TRP A 32 2.88 -3.98 -1.18
CA TRP A 32 1.89 -4.43 -0.21
C TRP A 32 2.13 -3.77 1.16
N PRO A 33 1.62 -2.56 1.43
CA PRO A 33 1.78 -1.90 2.72
C PRO A 33 1.00 -2.63 3.82
N LEU A 34 1.60 -2.70 5.01
CA LEU A 34 0.99 -3.27 6.20
C LEU A 34 0.39 -2.15 7.05
N TYR A 35 -0.89 -2.29 7.40
CA TYR A 35 -1.58 -1.38 8.30
C TYR A 35 -2.68 -2.12 9.09
N ARG A 36 -3.09 -1.52 10.19
CA ARG A 36 -4.17 -2.02 11.04
C ARG A 36 -5.21 -0.94 11.26
N TYR A 37 -6.45 -1.35 11.38
CA TYR A 37 -7.54 -0.46 11.74
C TYR A 37 -8.31 -1.05 12.93
N ASN A 38 -8.34 -0.31 14.05
CA ASN A 38 -9.08 -0.70 15.25
C ASN A 38 -10.10 0.38 15.63
N PRO A 39 -11.40 0.19 15.31
CA PRO A 39 -12.42 1.19 15.57
C PRO A 39 -12.63 1.50 17.06
N ALA A 40 -12.27 0.58 17.96
CA ALA A 40 -12.41 0.78 19.40
C ALA A 40 -11.52 1.94 19.93
N LEU A 41 -10.40 2.23 19.26
CA LEU A 41 -9.51 3.33 19.64
C LEU A 41 -10.18 4.71 19.49
N LYS A 42 -11.22 4.84 18.65
CA LYS A 42 -11.99 6.08 18.54
C LYS A 42 -12.68 6.45 19.85
N ALA A 43 -13.19 5.46 20.59
CA ALA A 43 -13.81 5.68 21.90
C ALA A 43 -12.80 6.17 22.96
N GLU A 44 -11.51 5.88 22.76
CA GLU A 44 -10.41 6.33 23.61
C GLU A 44 -9.79 7.67 23.13
N GLY A 45 -10.34 8.31 22.11
CA GLY A 45 -9.80 9.53 21.51
C GLY A 45 -8.47 9.32 20.76
N LYS A 46 -8.16 8.07 20.37
CA LYS A 46 -6.94 7.71 19.65
C LYS A 46 -7.22 7.44 18.16
N ASN A 47 -6.19 7.62 17.34
CA ASN A 47 -6.31 7.28 15.93
C ASN A 47 -6.54 5.77 15.75
N PRO A 48 -7.65 5.35 15.07
CA PRO A 48 -7.93 3.95 14.82
C PRO A 48 -7.01 3.33 13.76
N PHE A 49 -6.36 4.15 12.93
CA PHE A 49 -5.49 3.70 11.86
C PHE A 49 -4.02 3.70 12.30
N ILE A 50 -3.34 2.57 12.07
CA ILE A 50 -1.94 2.37 12.42
C ILE A 50 -1.21 1.87 11.19
N LEU A 51 -0.23 2.62 10.70
CA LEU A 51 0.65 2.21 9.61
C LEU A 51 1.84 1.44 10.18
N ASP A 52 1.94 0.16 9.83
CA ASP A 52 3.02 -0.72 10.28
C ASP A 52 4.22 -0.75 9.30
N SER A 53 3.99 -0.47 8.01
CA SER A 53 5.04 -0.43 7.01
C SER A 53 5.92 0.81 7.14
N LYS A 54 7.20 0.60 6.86
CA LYS A 54 8.16 1.68 6.60
C LYS A 54 7.97 2.23 5.18
N ALA A 55 8.62 3.36 4.89
CA ALA A 55 8.67 3.90 3.54
C ALA A 55 9.24 2.88 2.54
N PRO A 56 8.73 2.85 1.30
CA PRO A 56 9.28 2.02 0.23
C PRO A 56 10.78 2.21 0.08
N ASP A 57 11.52 1.10 -0.04
CA ASP A 57 12.99 1.09 -0.08
C ASP A 57 13.59 1.16 -1.49
N GLY A 58 12.74 1.30 -2.52
CA GLY A 58 13.17 1.36 -3.92
C GLY A 58 13.38 -0.01 -4.57
N THR A 59 13.10 -1.12 -3.90
CA THR A 59 13.28 -2.48 -4.45
C THR A 59 12.11 -2.99 -5.32
N LEU A 60 11.16 -2.10 -5.69
CA LEU A 60 9.98 -2.48 -6.48
C LEU A 60 10.35 -3.24 -7.77
N ARG A 61 11.37 -2.77 -8.50
CA ARG A 61 11.79 -3.42 -9.76
C ARG A 61 12.35 -4.82 -9.54
N GLU A 62 13.01 -5.05 -8.40
CA GLU A 62 13.49 -6.38 -8.01
C GLU A 62 12.31 -7.31 -7.73
N PHE A 63 11.34 -6.86 -6.93
CA PHE A 63 10.10 -7.58 -6.67
C PHE A 63 9.35 -7.93 -7.96
N LEU A 64 9.12 -6.97 -8.87
CA LEU A 64 8.40 -7.22 -10.13
C LEU A 64 9.12 -8.24 -11.03
N ARG A 65 10.45 -8.24 -11.04
CA ARG A 65 11.24 -9.25 -11.78
C ARG A 65 11.23 -10.62 -11.15
N GLY A 66 10.97 -10.72 -9.87
CA GLY A 66 10.75 -11.97 -9.13
C GLY A 66 9.45 -12.66 -9.50
N GLU A 67 8.40 -11.89 -9.75
CA GLU A 67 7.08 -12.39 -10.16
C GLU A 67 7.03 -12.69 -11.67
N VAL A 68 6.79 -13.96 -12.03
CA VAL A 68 6.79 -14.40 -13.44
C VAL A 68 5.82 -13.62 -14.30
N ARG A 69 4.65 -13.25 -13.77
CA ARG A 69 3.63 -12.47 -14.49
C ARG A 69 4.13 -11.09 -14.95
N TYR A 70 4.91 -10.40 -14.14
CA TYR A 70 5.49 -9.10 -14.50
C TYR A 70 6.73 -9.25 -15.38
N ALA A 71 7.58 -10.24 -15.09
CA ALA A 71 8.74 -10.56 -15.92
C ALA A 71 8.35 -11.00 -17.33
N ALA A 72 7.22 -11.68 -17.50
CA ALA A 72 6.68 -12.05 -18.81
C ALA A 72 6.23 -10.80 -19.60
N LEU A 73 5.62 -9.83 -18.93
CA LEU A 73 5.21 -8.57 -19.56
C LEU A 73 6.42 -7.80 -20.11
N GLU A 74 7.52 -7.71 -19.35
CA GLU A 74 8.77 -7.07 -19.81
C GLU A 74 9.34 -7.71 -21.09
N LYS A 75 9.17 -9.02 -21.26
CA LYS A 75 9.64 -9.75 -22.45
C LYS A 75 8.73 -9.57 -23.65
N THR A 76 7.42 -9.52 -23.42
CA THR A 76 6.42 -9.51 -24.51
C THR A 76 6.14 -8.09 -25.00
N PHE A 77 6.07 -7.12 -24.10
CA PHE A 77 5.73 -5.72 -24.36
C PHE A 77 6.64 -4.77 -23.57
N PRO A 78 7.94 -4.65 -23.90
CA PRO A 78 8.93 -3.94 -23.09
C PRO A 78 8.59 -2.45 -22.85
N GLU A 79 8.14 -1.75 -23.90
CA GLU A 79 7.80 -0.31 -23.77
C GLU A 79 6.58 -0.10 -22.87
N GLU A 80 5.57 -0.93 -23.05
CA GLU A 80 4.36 -0.86 -22.22
C GLU A 80 4.67 -1.26 -20.77
N ALA A 81 5.48 -2.30 -20.55
CA ALA A 81 5.94 -2.72 -19.23
C ALA A 81 6.68 -1.59 -18.53
N LYS A 82 7.60 -0.90 -19.22
CA LYS A 82 8.30 0.25 -18.66
C LYS A 82 7.34 1.34 -18.21
N ARG A 83 6.41 1.74 -19.08
CA ARG A 83 5.40 2.78 -18.80
C ARG A 83 4.55 2.43 -17.58
N LEU A 84 4.07 1.18 -17.51
CA LEU A 84 3.22 0.71 -16.42
C LEU A 84 4.00 0.60 -15.09
N HIS A 85 5.24 0.13 -15.14
CA HIS A 85 6.08 0.03 -13.95
C HIS A 85 6.48 1.40 -13.41
N ASP A 86 6.79 2.39 -14.28
CA ASP A 86 7.10 3.76 -13.87
C ASP A 86 5.88 4.40 -13.17
N ARG A 87 4.69 4.19 -13.73
CA ARG A 87 3.44 4.64 -13.13
C ARG A 87 3.16 3.96 -11.79
N LEU A 88 3.33 2.65 -11.70
CA LEU A 88 3.14 1.88 -10.47
C LEU A 88 4.06 2.38 -9.35
N GLU A 89 5.31 2.71 -9.68
CA GLU A 89 6.27 3.25 -8.71
C GLU A 89 5.81 4.59 -8.12
N GLN A 90 5.27 5.47 -8.96
CA GLN A 90 4.66 6.74 -8.52
C GLN A 90 3.42 6.50 -7.65
N GLU A 91 2.50 5.64 -8.10
CA GLU A 91 1.28 5.30 -7.36
C GLU A 91 1.57 4.70 -5.97
N ILE A 92 2.63 3.89 -5.85
CA ILE A 92 3.06 3.32 -4.57
C ILE A 92 3.54 4.42 -3.60
N LEU A 93 4.32 5.38 -4.08
CA LEU A 93 4.79 6.49 -3.26
C LEU A 93 3.63 7.39 -2.80
N GLU A 94 2.73 7.74 -3.72
CA GLU A 94 1.53 8.53 -3.41
C GLU A 94 0.63 7.80 -2.41
N HIS A 95 0.42 6.49 -2.60
CA HIS A 95 -0.36 5.66 -1.69
C HIS A 95 0.28 5.60 -0.29
N TYR A 96 1.60 5.43 -0.20
CA TYR A 96 2.29 5.43 1.08
C TYR A 96 2.13 6.77 1.81
N GLU A 97 2.29 7.91 1.12
CA GLU A 97 2.07 9.23 1.72
C GLU A 97 0.61 9.44 2.14
N HIS A 98 -0.36 8.88 1.41
CA HIS A 98 -1.75 8.88 1.82
C HIS A 98 -1.96 8.09 3.12
N LEU A 99 -1.44 6.86 3.20
CA LEU A 99 -1.55 6.03 4.41
C LEU A 99 -0.85 6.68 5.62
N LYS A 100 0.27 7.37 5.39
CA LYS A 100 0.99 8.11 6.41
C LYS A 100 0.16 9.26 6.96
N ARG A 101 -0.52 10.03 6.10
CA ARG A 101 -1.47 11.07 6.55
C ARG A 101 -2.61 10.49 7.37
N LEU A 102 -3.18 9.34 6.99
CA LEU A 102 -4.22 8.66 7.77
C LEU A 102 -3.71 8.21 9.15
N ALA A 103 -2.43 7.89 9.27
CA ALA A 103 -1.80 7.49 10.54
C ALA A 103 -1.43 8.70 11.43
N ASP A 104 -1.45 9.92 10.88
CA ASP A 104 -1.11 11.13 11.64
C ASP A 104 -2.21 11.42 12.69
N PRO A 105 -1.85 11.62 13.96
CA PRO A 105 -2.80 12.01 15.01
C PRO A 105 -3.54 13.33 14.74
N MET A 106 -2.95 14.23 13.97
CA MET A 106 -3.55 15.53 13.63
C MET A 106 -4.72 15.42 12.65
N SER A 107 -4.78 14.38 11.83
CA SER A 107 -5.85 14.17 10.84
C SER A 107 -7.24 13.97 11.47
N ILE A 108 -7.30 13.56 12.74
CA ILE A 108 -8.57 13.38 13.46
C ILE A 108 -9.20 14.72 13.82
N CYS A 109 -8.40 15.78 14.02
CA CYS A 109 -8.90 17.09 14.40
C CYS A 109 -9.54 17.84 13.23
N GLU A 110 -9.10 17.62 12.01
CA GLU A 110 -9.65 18.25 10.81
C GLU A 110 -11.03 17.69 10.44
N GLU A 111 -11.23 16.36 10.53
CA GLU A 111 -12.54 15.74 10.29
C GLU A 111 -13.62 16.11 11.33
N ALA A 112 -13.23 16.54 12.52
CA ALA A 112 -14.18 16.94 13.55
C ALA A 112 -14.68 18.39 13.34
N GLN A 113 -13.90 19.26 12.71
CA GLN A 113 -14.25 20.65 12.43
C GLN A 113 -15.18 20.81 11.21
N ASP A 114 -15.08 19.92 10.22
CA ASP A 114 -15.96 19.94 9.03
C ASP A 114 -17.39 19.42 9.28
N LYS A 115 -17.68 18.89 10.47
CA LYS A 115 -19.01 18.35 10.82
C LYS A 115 -19.90 19.30 11.61
N GLU A 116 -19.48 20.52 11.93
CA GLU A 116 -20.37 21.55 12.42
C GLU A 116 -21.13 22.21 11.24
N LEU A 117 -22.19 21.55 10.78
CA LEU A 117 -23.18 22.16 9.91
C LEU A 117 -23.81 23.36 10.65
N PRO A 118 -23.96 24.52 10.00
CA PRO A 118 -24.60 25.67 10.63
C PRO A 118 -26.07 25.34 10.92
N VAL A 119 -26.42 25.31 12.20
CA VAL A 119 -27.80 25.27 12.66
C VAL A 119 -28.48 26.49 12.12
N GLY A 120 -29.36 26.32 11.12
CA GLY A 120 -30.16 27.37 10.54
C GLY A 120 -30.97 28.08 11.61
N LYS A 121 -30.75 29.37 11.75
CA LYS A 121 -31.67 30.24 12.48
C LYS A 121 -32.97 30.31 11.70
N THR A 122 -34.01 29.64 12.19
CA THR A 122 -35.39 29.93 11.77
C THR A 122 -35.83 31.23 12.42
N ALA A 123 -36.06 32.21 11.58
CA ALA A 123 -36.84 33.40 11.94
C ALA A 123 -38.33 33.06 11.88
#